data_f192f84ab5355abba95ff49707e9370e
#
_entry.id   f192f84ab5355abba95ff49707e9370e
#
_cell.length_a   1.000
_cell.length_b   1.000
_cell.length_c   1.000
_cell.angle_alpha   90.00
_cell.angle_beta   90.00
_cell.angle_gamma   90.00
#
_symmetry.space_group_name_H-M   'P 1'
#
loop_
_entity.id
_entity.type
_entity.pdbx_description
1 polymer ?
#
loop_
_entity_poly.entity_id
_entity_poly.type
_entity_poly.pdbx_seq_one_letter_code
_entity_poly.pdbx_strand_id
1 'polypeptide(L)'
;ISDIDRAAREVVREEGFGEFFPHGTSHHVGLDVHDVGPRRPLIAGMVVTVEPGIYIAAEGLGVRIEDMVLVTAEGCEVLSAAIPKEAEAMERWVKAGQATPF
;
A
#
# COMPACT_ATOMS: atom_id res chain seq x y z
N ILE A 1 5.45 10.38 6.00
CA ILE A 1 4.78 9.98 4.73
C ILE A 1 5.70 10.19 3.53
N SER A 2 6.40 11.31 3.45
CA SER A 2 7.33 11.56 2.32
C SER A 2 8.46 10.53 2.23
N ASP A 3 8.95 10.02 3.34
CA ASP A 3 9.98 8.99 3.35
C ASP A 3 9.46 7.64 2.86
N ILE A 4 8.20 7.31 3.18
CA ILE A 4 7.53 6.11 2.66
C ILE A 4 7.39 6.22 1.14
N ASP A 5 6.95 7.37 0.66
CA ASP A 5 6.81 7.62 -0.79
C ASP A 5 8.14 7.50 -1.51
N ARG A 6 9.18 8.10 -0.96
CA ARG A 6 10.52 8.02 -1.54
C ARG A 6 11.02 6.58 -1.61
N ALA A 7 10.88 5.81 -0.55
CA ALA A 7 11.31 4.42 -0.51
C ALA A 7 10.58 3.56 -1.54
N ALA A 8 9.26 3.71 -1.66
CA ALA A 8 8.46 2.99 -2.65
C ALA A 8 8.85 3.35 -4.08
N ARG A 9 9.02 4.65 -4.38
CA ARG A 9 9.42 5.11 -5.71
C ARG A 9 10.80 4.62 -6.11
N GLU A 10 11.70 4.52 -5.15
CA GLU A 10 13.06 4.04 -5.40
C GLU A 10 13.05 2.56 -5.84
N VAL A 11 12.29 1.71 -5.15
CA VAL A 11 12.11 0.30 -5.53
C VAL A 11 11.50 0.19 -6.93
N VAL A 12 10.44 0.92 -7.20
CA VAL A 12 9.74 0.89 -8.50
C VAL A 12 10.66 1.39 -9.63
N ARG A 13 11.43 2.43 -9.38
CA ARG A 13 12.38 2.98 -10.35
C ARG A 13 13.51 2.00 -10.66
N GLU A 14 14.07 1.34 -9.66
CA GLU A 14 15.13 0.34 -9.84
C GLU A 14 14.70 -0.83 -10.71
N GLU A 15 13.43 -1.18 -10.68
CA GLU A 15 12.85 -2.23 -11.53
C GLU A 15 12.42 -1.72 -12.92
N GLY A 16 12.62 -0.44 -13.22
CA GLY A 16 12.34 0.15 -14.52
C GLY A 16 10.92 0.68 -14.73
N PHE A 17 10.11 0.81 -13.67
CA PHE A 17 8.71 1.22 -13.76
C PHE A 17 8.42 2.61 -13.18
N GLY A 18 9.45 3.41 -12.91
CA GLY A 18 9.30 4.70 -12.22
C GLY A 18 8.30 5.67 -12.87
N GLU A 19 8.23 5.70 -14.20
CA GLU A 19 7.31 6.56 -14.94
C GLU A 19 5.84 6.13 -14.87
N PHE A 20 5.58 4.90 -14.39
CA PHE A 20 4.24 4.31 -14.35
C PHE A 20 3.58 4.39 -12.98
N PHE A 21 4.18 5.10 -12.03
CA PHE A 21 3.68 5.27 -10.67
C PHE A 21 3.27 6.73 -10.43
N PRO A 22 2.01 7.11 -10.77
CA PRO A 22 1.62 8.52 -10.85
C PRO A 22 1.06 9.13 -9.56
N HIS A 23 0.77 8.33 -8.52
CA HIS A 23 0.13 8.84 -7.30
C HIS A 23 1.02 8.70 -6.06
N GLY A 24 0.62 9.30 -4.96
CA GLY A 24 1.31 9.15 -3.69
C GLY A 24 1.19 7.74 -3.12
N THR A 25 2.14 7.36 -2.28
CA THR A 25 2.21 6.01 -1.72
C THR A 25 1.34 5.85 -0.47
N SER A 26 1.05 6.94 0.23
CA SER A 26 0.50 6.88 1.59
C SER A 26 -0.46 8.02 1.88
N HIS A 27 -1.47 7.74 2.67
CA HIS A 27 -2.31 8.76 3.30
C HIS A 27 -2.72 8.32 4.69
N HIS A 28 -3.14 9.26 5.52
CA HIS A 28 -3.70 8.95 6.83
C HIS A 28 -5.07 8.29 6.70
N VAL A 29 -5.36 7.40 7.63
CA VAL A 29 -6.66 6.74 7.76
C VAL A 29 -7.19 7.00 9.17
N GLY A 30 -8.45 7.39 9.27
CA GLY A 30 -9.13 7.65 10.54
C GLY A 30 -10.61 7.33 10.41
N LEU A 31 -11.45 8.26 10.85
CA LEU A 31 -12.90 8.14 10.65
C LEU A 31 -13.23 8.16 9.16
N ASP A 32 -12.47 8.90 8.39
CA ASP A 32 -12.54 8.87 6.92
C ASP A 32 -11.41 8.01 6.34
N VAL A 33 -11.68 7.36 5.21
CA VAL A 33 -10.68 6.54 4.51
C VAL A 33 -9.48 7.39 4.11
N HIS A 34 -9.74 8.56 3.52
CA HIS A 34 -8.73 9.58 3.25
C HIS A 34 -8.87 10.67 4.31
N ASP A 35 -8.28 10.47 5.46
CA ASP A 35 -8.43 11.39 6.57
C ASP A 35 -7.31 12.42 6.61
N VAL A 36 -7.59 13.50 7.33
CA VAL A 36 -6.58 14.53 7.59
C VAL A 36 -5.55 14.01 8.59
N GLY A 37 -4.32 14.48 8.44
CA GLY A 37 -3.25 14.16 9.36
C GLY A 37 -2.23 15.27 9.43
N PRO A 38 -1.46 15.33 10.52
CA PRO A 38 -0.46 16.39 10.68
C PRO A 38 0.68 16.26 9.69
N ARG A 39 1.18 17.40 9.23
CA ARG A 39 2.39 17.50 8.41
C ARG A 39 3.63 17.44 9.31
N ARG A 40 3.88 16.28 9.85
CA ARG A 40 5.03 16.02 10.74
C ARG A 40 5.47 14.58 10.59
N PRO A 41 6.65 14.19 11.11
CA PRO A 41 7.07 12.80 11.13
C PRO A 41 6.02 11.89 11.76
N LEU A 42 5.94 10.66 11.27
CA LEU A 42 5.03 9.66 11.80
C LEU A 42 5.41 9.31 13.24
N ILE A 43 4.40 9.20 14.09
CA ILE A 43 4.56 8.78 15.48
C ILE A 43 3.66 7.59 15.77
N ALA A 44 3.98 6.86 16.84
CA ALA A 44 3.21 5.71 17.29
C ALA A 44 1.71 6.07 17.47
N GLY A 45 0.85 5.19 17.01
CA GLY A 45 -0.60 5.35 17.03
C GLY A 45 -1.21 5.88 15.74
N MET A 46 -0.42 6.40 14.82
CA MET A 46 -0.91 6.80 13.50
C MET A 46 -1.19 5.57 12.64
N VAL A 47 -2.26 5.64 11.86
CA VAL A 47 -2.60 4.64 10.85
C VAL A 47 -2.48 5.28 9.47
N VAL A 48 -1.70 4.64 8.60
CA VAL A 48 -1.48 5.12 7.23
C VAL A 48 -1.58 3.96 6.26
N THR A 49 -1.87 4.27 5.01
CA THR A 49 -1.78 3.28 3.93
C THR A 49 -0.37 3.21 3.39
N VAL A 50 -0.03 2.08 2.79
CA VAL A 50 1.15 1.91 1.92
C VAL A 50 0.61 1.25 0.65
N GLU A 51 0.51 2.03 -0.43
CA GLU A 51 -0.23 1.62 -1.62
C GLU A 51 0.45 1.96 -2.94
N PRO A 52 1.69 1.50 -3.15
CA PRO A 52 2.35 1.72 -4.44
C PRO A 52 1.58 1.06 -5.57
N GLY A 53 1.57 1.70 -6.72
CA GLY A 53 0.87 1.20 -7.89
C GLY A 53 1.63 1.46 -9.18
N ILE A 54 1.53 0.53 -10.11
CA ILE A 54 2.11 0.62 -11.43
C ILE A 54 0.98 0.47 -12.45
N TYR A 55 0.88 1.44 -13.36
CA TYR A 55 -0.20 1.51 -14.35
C TYR A 55 0.41 1.71 -15.74
N ILE A 56 0.23 0.73 -16.60
CA ILE A 56 0.78 0.73 -17.95
C ILE A 56 -0.38 0.84 -18.94
N ALA A 57 -0.75 2.05 -19.30
CA ALA A 57 -1.89 2.34 -20.16
C ALA A 57 -1.78 1.65 -21.53
N ALA A 58 -0.57 1.61 -22.10
CA ALA A 58 -0.32 0.97 -23.39
C ALA A 58 -0.62 -0.53 -23.37
N GLU A 59 -0.57 -1.17 -22.22
CA GLU A 59 -0.89 -2.60 -22.04
C GLU A 59 -2.26 -2.82 -21.44
N GLY A 60 -2.98 -1.75 -21.09
CA GLY A 60 -4.29 -1.82 -20.49
C GLY A 60 -4.31 -2.51 -19.13
N LEU A 61 -3.22 -2.41 -18.36
CA LEU A 61 -3.14 -3.05 -17.07
C LEU A 61 -2.58 -2.11 -15.99
N GLY A 62 -2.96 -2.41 -14.74
CA GLY A 62 -2.42 -1.76 -13.58
C GLY A 62 -2.49 -2.69 -12.38
N VAL A 63 -1.55 -2.53 -11.47
CA VAL A 63 -1.49 -3.27 -10.21
C VAL A 63 -1.23 -2.28 -9.09
N ARG A 64 -2.08 -2.31 -8.07
CA ARG A 64 -1.86 -1.62 -6.81
C ARG A 64 -2.03 -2.62 -5.67
N ILE A 65 -1.06 -2.68 -4.80
CA ILE A 65 -1.13 -3.49 -3.59
C ILE A 65 -1.12 -2.52 -2.42
N GLU A 66 -2.14 -2.61 -1.59
CA GLU A 66 -2.36 -1.67 -0.49
C GLU A 66 -2.39 -2.39 0.84
N ASP A 67 -1.58 -1.92 1.76
CA ASP A 67 -1.63 -2.31 3.15
C ASP A 67 -2.04 -1.14 4.04
N MET A 68 -2.76 -1.46 5.11
CA MET A 68 -3.04 -0.55 6.20
C MET A 68 -2.08 -0.82 7.33
N VAL A 69 -1.38 0.20 7.78
CA VAL A 69 -0.25 0.07 8.71
C VAL A 69 -0.45 0.94 9.93
N LEU A 70 -0.34 0.32 11.11
CA LEU A 70 -0.26 1.02 12.39
C LEU A 70 1.21 1.32 12.70
N VAL A 71 1.52 2.59 12.90
CA VAL A 71 2.86 2.99 13.33
C VAL A 71 3.02 2.69 14.83
N THR A 72 4.09 2.01 15.18
CA THR A 72 4.42 1.68 16.56
C THR A 72 5.71 2.36 16.99
N ALA A 73 6.01 2.31 18.29
CA ALA A 73 7.24 2.91 18.82
C ALA A 73 8.53 2.28 18.24
N GLU A 74 8.46 1.03 17.81
CA GLU A 74 9.61 0.24 17.34
C GLU A 74 9.58 -0.04 15.83
N GLY A 75 8.54 0.39 15.13
CA GLY A 75 8.37 0.11 13.71
C GLY A 75 6.91 0.23 13.28
N CYS A 76 6.33 -0.88 12.81
CA CYS A 76 4.94 -0.88 12.37
C CYS A 76 4.30 -2.26 12.50
N GLU A 77 2.98 -2.26 12.52
CA GLU A 77 2.15 -3.46 12.42
C GLU A 77 1.29 -3.37 11.17
N VAL A 78 1.31 -4.39 10.33
CA VAL A 78 0.49 -4.44 9.11
C VAL A 78 -0.88 -4.99 9.49
N LEU A 79 -1.88 -4.11 9.55
CA LEU A 79 -3.24 -4.49 9.96
C LEU A 79 -3.95 -5.37 8.92
N SER A 80 -3.57 -5.26 7.67
CA SER A 80 -4.12 -6.02 6.54
C SER A 80 -3.32 -7.28 6.19
N ALA A 81 -2.46 -7.76 7.09
CA ALA A 81 -1.55 -8.87 6.83
C ALA A 81 -2.24 -10.17 6.39
N ALA A 82 -3.50 -10.40 6.83
CA ALA A 82 -4.26 -11.59 6.47
C ALA A 82 -4.74 -11.61 5.02
N ILE A 83 -4.74 -10.48 4.33
CA ILE A 83 -5.18 -10.37 2.94
C ILE A 83 -4.07 -10.85 2.00
N PRO A 84 -4.33 -11.79 1.08
CA PRO A 84 -3.31 -12.25 0.14
C PRO A 84 -2.82 -11.13 -0.77
N LYS A 85 -1.51 -11.08 -1.03
CA LYS A 85 -0.87 -10.08 -1.90
C LYS A 85 -0.06 -10.70 -3.02
N GLU A 86 0.56 -11.84 -2.76
CA GLU A 86 1.32 -12.56 -3.77
C GLU A 86 0.40 -13.04 -4.90
N ALA A 87 0.86 -12.95 -6.15
CA ALA A 87 0.06 -13.26 -7.33
C ALA A 87 -0.59 -14.66 -7.25
N GLU A 88 0.21 -15.68 -6.94
CA GLU A 88 -0.30 -17.05 -6.84
C GLU A 88 -1.29 -17.24 -5.69
N ALA A 89 -1.03 -16.62 -4.54
CA ALA A 89 -1.93 -16.68 -3.40
C ALA A 89 -3.26 -16.01 -3.71
N MET A 90 -3.23 -14.87 -4.38
CA MET A 90 -4.43 -14.14 -4.80
C MET A 90 -5.24 -14.95 -5.81
N GLU A 91 -4.58 -15.56 -6.78
CA GLU A 91 -5.25 -16.42 -7.76
C GLU A 91 -5.96 -17.60 -7.10
N ARG A 92 -5.30 -18.27 -6.15
CA ARG A 92 -5.92 -19.36 -5.39
C ARG A 92 -7.12 -18.89 -4.58
N TRP A 93 -7.00 -17.75 -3.95
CA TRP A 93 -8.07 -17.17 -3.13
C TRP A 93 -9.31 -16.84 -3.98
N VAL A 94 -9.13 -16.24 -5.12
CA VAL A 94 -10.21 -15.94 -6.07
C VAL A 94 -10.85 -17.23 -6.60
N LYS A 95 -10.06 -18.23 -6.97
CA LYS A 95 -10.55 -19.54 -7.45
C LYS A 95 -11.36 -20.30 -6.38
N ALA A 96 -11.00 -20.15 -5.12
CA ALA A 96 -11.72 -20.76 -4.00
C ALA A 96 -13.07 -20.09 -3.67
N GLY A 97 -13.48 -19.07 -4.44
CA GLY A 97 -14.72 -18.35 -4.21
C GLY A 97 -14.64 -17.33 -3.10
N GLN A 98 -13.43 -16.94 -2.74
CA GLN A 98 -13.17 -15.87 -1.76
C GLN A 98 -13.83 -16.13 -0.40
N ALA A 99 -13.76 -17.36 0.08
CA ALA A 99 -14.17 -17.65 1.44
C ALA A 99 -13.35 -16.83 2.40
N THR A 100 -13.88 -15.69 2.87
CA THR A 100 -13.13 -14.77 3.69
C THR A 100 -13.03 -15.27 5.11
N PRO A 101 -11.87 -15.15 5.72
CA PRO A 101 -11.66 -15.50 7.11
C PRO A 101 -12.01 -14.38 8.10
N PHE A 102 -12.57 -13.30 7.61
CA PHE A 102 -12.87 -12.16 8.48
C PHE A 102 -14.10 -12.42 9.35
#